data_62d8fa2d192638cd201763e19896422a
#
_entry.id   62d8fa2d192638cd201763e19896422a
#
_cell.length_a   1.000
_cell.length_b   1.000
_cell.length_c   1.000
_cell.angle_alpha   90.00
_cell.angle_beta   90.00
_cell.angle_gamma   90.00
#
_symmetry.space_group_name_H-M   'P 1'
#
loop_
_entity.id
_entity.type
_entity.pdbx_description
1 polymer ?
#
loop_
_entity_poly.entity_id
_entity_poly.type
_entity_poly.pdbx_seq_one_letter_code
_entity_poly.pdbx_strand_id
1 'polypeptide(L)'
;MQSCGIVLKVIGCLLMLLSFQCVSAQEKRQMVRLAKLVIDSAQLENYKAFLKEEIETSVRLEPGVLTLYALSEKNNPTHITILEIYADSVAYKTHLQTPHFIKYKTGTKDMVKSLELVETVPLVPGMKIK
;
A
#
# COMPACT_ATOMS: atom_id res chain seq x y z
N MET A 1 -64.56 -32.96 -42.54
CA MET A 1 -64.70 -31.54 -42.61
C MET A 1 -63.66 -30.92 -41.72
N GLN A 2 -62.89 -30.11 -42.32
CA GLN A 2 -61.57 -29.63 -41.97
C GLN A 2 -61.58 -28.73 -40.75
N SER A 3 -60.76 -29.02 -39.82
CA SER A 3 -60.36 -28.06 -38.82
C SER A 3 -58.86 -27.86 -38.96
N CYS A 4 -58.55 -26.68 -39.47
CA CYS A 4 -57.21 -26.21 -39.69
C CYS A 4 -56.58 -25.84 -38.34
N GLY A 5 -55.69 -26.70 -37.83
CA GLY A 5 -54.90 -26.43 -36.61
C GLY A 5 -53.76 -25.49 -36.95
N ILE A 6 -53.88 -24.25 -36.57
CA ILE A 6 -52.80 -23.29 -36.63
C ILE A 6 -51.80 -23.61 -35.50
N VAL A 7 -50.71 -24.25 -35.87
CA VAL A 7 -49.57 -24.41 -34.97
C VAL A 7 -48.86 -23.09 -34.83
N LEU A 8 -49.21 -22.34 -33.80
CA LEU A 8 -48.51 -21.11 -33.46
C LEU A 8 -47.17 -21.47 -32.86
N LYS A 9 -46.13 -21.45 -33.66
CA LYS A 9 -44.75 -21.52 -33.20
C LYS A 9 -44.41 -20.28 -32.37
N VAL A 10 -44.53 -20.40 -31.10
CA VAL A 10 -43.98 -19.38 -30.17
C VAL A 10 -42.47 -19.51 -30.22
N ILE A 11 -41.85 -18.70 -31.03
CA ILE A 11 -40.40 -18.49 -30.96
C ILE A 11 -40.12 -17.68 -29.70
N GLY A 12 -39.77 -18.41 -28.64
CA GLY A 12 -39.27 -17.77 -27.44
C GLY A 12 -37.95 -17.07 -27.74
N CYS A 13 -38.04 -15.78 -27.97
CA CYS A 13 -36.86 -14.91 -27.98
C CYS A 13 -36.32 -14.84 -26.56
N LEU A 14 -35.41 -15.77 -26.25
CA LEU A 14 -34.61 -15.70 -25.01
C LEU A 14 -33.65 -14.53 -25.14
N LEU A 15 -34.13 -13.35 -24.78
CA LEU A 15 -33.29 -12.18 -24.56
C LEU A 15 -32.37 -12.52 -23.38
N MET A 16 -31.18 -13.07 -23.69
CA MET A 16 -30.06 -13.06 -22.77
C MET A 16 -29.70 -11.59 -22.53
N LEU A 17 -30.26 -11.04 -21.46
CA LEU A 17 -29.75 -9.83 -20.84
C LEU A 17 -28.35 -10.15 -20.32
N LEU A 18 -27.35 -9.95 -21.18
CA LEU A 18 -25.97 -9.79 -20.76
C LEU A 18 -25.92 -8.54 -19.88
N SER A 19 -26.15 -8.77 -18.59
CA SER A 19 -25.81 -7.79 -17.56
C SER A 19 -24.31 -7.61 -17.66
N PHE A 20 -23.88 -6.59 -18.41
CA PHE A 20 -22.56 -6.01 -18.26
C PHE A 20 -22.50 -5.47 -16.82
N GLN A 21 -22.09 -6.33 -15.90
CA GLN A 21 -21.60 -5.84 -14.63
C GLN A 21 -20.33 -5.06 -14.96
N CYS A 22 -20.48 -3.76 -15.05
CA CYS A 22 -19.36 -2.84 -14.90
C CYS A 22 -18.78 -3.15 -13.52
N VAL A 23 -17.85 -4.09 -13.46
CA VAL A 23 -16.90 -4.17 -12.38
C VAL A 23 -16.11 -2.88 -12.48
N SER A 24 -16.59 -1.86 -11.78
CA SER A 24 -15.81 -0.68 -11.49
C SER A 24 -14.56 -1.21 -10.79
N ALA A 25 -13.50 -1.41 -11.55
CA ALA A 25 -12.18 -1.63 -11.00
C ALA A 25 -11.88 -0.33 -10.25
N GLN A 26 -12.20 -0.34 -8.96
CA GLN A 26 -11.82 0.71 -8.05
C GLN A 26 -10.31 0.78 -8.15
N GLU A 27 -9.79 1.81 -8.83
CA GLU A 27 -8.34 2.03 -8.92
C GLU A 27 -7.81 1.96 -7.49
N LYS A 28 -7.04 0.91 -7.21
CA LYS A 28 -6.43 0.74 -5.90
C LYS A 28 -5.50 1.92 -5.71
N ARG A 29 -5.97 2.88 -4.95
CA ARG A 29 -5.25 4.12 -4.73
C ARG A 29 -4.06 3.81 -3.85
N GLN A 30 -2.86 4.08 -4.37
CA GLN A 30 -1.63 3.97 -3.59
C GLN A 30 -1.75 4.80 -2.31
N MET A 31 -1.29 4.25 -1.21
CA MET A 31 -1.15 4.95 0.04
C MET A 31 0.26 5.52 0.11
N VAL A 32 0.38 6.84 0.16
CA VAL A 32 1.66 7.56 0.22
C VAL A 32 1.73 8.37 1.48
N ARG A 33 2.80 8.20 2.26
CA ARG A 33 3.00 8.95 3.49
C ARG A 33 4.46 9.28 3.73
N LEU A 34 4.67 10.22 4.64
CA LEU A 34 5.98 10.51 5.20
C LEU A 34 5.97 10.16 6.69
N ALA A 35 6.93 9.35 7.13
CA ALA A 35 7.23 9.18 8.53
C ALA A 35 8.42 10.08 8.87
N LYS A 36 8.22 11.05 9.75
CA LYS A 36 9.27 11.93 10.24
C LYS A 36 9.62 11.57 11.66
N LEU A 37 10.88 11.26 11.89
CA LEU A 37 11.36 10.76 13.17
C LEU A 37 12.49 11.62 13.71
N VAL A 38 12.52 11.74 15.02
CA VAL A 38 13.70 12.23 15.76
C VAL A 38 14.19 11.09 16.62
N ILE A 39 15.45 10.72 16.43
CA ILE A 39 16.08 9.57 17.10
C ILE A 39 17.00 10.07 18.21
N ASP A 40 17.09 9.32 19.31
CA ASP A 40 18.07 9.54 20.33
C ASP A 40 19.47 9.44 19.73
N SER A 41 20.29 10.49 19.91
CA SER A 41 21.64 10.55 19.35
C SER A 41 22.55 9.41 19.83
N ALA A 42 22.36 8.95 21.07
CA ALA A 42 23.13 7.84 21.63
C ALA A 42 22.75 6.48 21.01
N GLN A 43 21.56 6.40 20.40
CA GLN A 43 21.02 5.17 19.81
C GLN A 43 20.97 5.19 18.28
N LEU A 44 21.47 6.24 17.66
CA LEU A 44 21.32 6.48 16.22
C LEU A 44 21.82 5.31 15.37
N GLU A 45 22.99 4.76 15.66
CA GLU A 45 23.55 3.66 14.88
C GLU A 45 22.77 2.34 15.07
N ASN A 46 22.33 2.06 16.30
CA ASN A 46 21.44 0.92 16.56
C ASN A 46 20.11 1.07 15.81
N TYR A 47 19.51 2.26 15.86
CA TYR A 47 18.28 2.55 15.12
C TYR A 47 18.44 2.32 13.62
N LYS A 48 19.52 2.82 13.02
CA LYS A 48 19.83 2.63 11.61
C LYS A 48 19.94 1.15 11.22
N ALA A 49 20.53 0.33 12.09
CA ALA A 49 20.65 -1.11 11.86
C ALA A 49 19.26 -1.80 11.80
N PHE A 50 18.37 -1.48 12.75
CA PHE A 50 16.99 -1.98 12.74
C PHE A 50 16.22 -1.51 11.51
N LEU A 51 16.32 -0.22 11.19
CA LEU A 51 15.64 0.38 10.04
C LEU A 51 16.11 -0.24 8.71
N LYS A 52 17.41 -0.46 8.57
CA LYS A 52 17.98 -1.12 7.39
C LYS A 52 17.41 -2.52 7.20
N GLU A 53 17.44 -3.34 8.23
CA GLU A 53 16.91 -4.71 8.18
C GLU A 53 15.42 -4.71 7.82
N GLU A 54 14.64 -3.83 8.42
CA GLU A 54 13.22 -3.70 8.18
C GLU A 54 12.94 -3.33 6.73
N ILE A 55 13.54 -2.25 6.22
CA ILE A 55 13.34 -1.77 4.83
C ILE A 55 13.74 -2.83 3.80
N GLU A 56 14.92 -3.42 3.95
CA GLU A 56 15.42 -4.45 3.02
C GLU A 56 14.51 -5.69 2.99
N THR A 57 14.00 -6.08 4.15
CA THR A 57 13.11 -7.23 4.27
C THR A 57 11.74 -6.95 3.66
N SER A 58 11.15 -5.80 3.99
CA SER A 58 9.83 -5.38 3.51
C SER A 58 9.80 -5.25 2.00
N VAL A 59 10.74 -4.53 1.42
CA VAL A 59 10.81 -4.33 -0.04
C VAL A 59 11.03 -5.64 -0.78
N ARG A 60 11.76 -6.58 -0.20
CA ARG A 60 12.03 -7.88 -0.81
C ARG A 60 10.86 -8.86 -0.70
N LEU A 61 10.16 -8.89 0.44
CA LEU A 61 9.17 -9.93 0.75
C LEU A 61 7.72 -9.51 0.60
N GLU A 62 7.43 -8.21 0.62
CA GLU A 62 6.07 -7.69 0.60
C GLU A 62 5.75 -7.05 -0.76
N PRO A 63 4.99 -7.72 -1.64
CA PRO A 63 4.64 -7.16 -2.96
C PRO A 63 3.87 -5.85 -2.89
N GLY A 64 3.16 -5.61 -1.78
CA GLY A 64 2.40 -4.38 -1.55
C GLY A 64 3.23 -3.22 -1.00
N VAL A 65 4.47 -3.44 -0.60
CA VAL A 65 5.42 -2.38 -0.22
C VAL A 65 6.17 -1.94 -1.47
N LEU A 66 5.79 -0.80 -2.02
CA LEU A 66 6.34 -0.30 -3.29
C LEU A 66 7.60 0.55 -3.08
N THR A 67 7.65 1.29 -1.97
CA THR A 67 8.78 2.14 -1.62
C THR A 67 8.86 2.31 -0.12
N LEU A 68 10.05 2.11 0.43
CA LEU A 68 10.48 2.58 1.74
C LEU A 68 11.84 3.25 1.54
N TYR A 69 11.86 4.57 1.50
CA TYR A 69 13.05 5.33 1.21
C TYR A 69 13.39 6.28 2.37
N ALA A 70 14.37 5.88 3.16
CA ALA A 70 14.77 6.61 4.36
C ALA A 70 15.88 7.60 4.07
N LEU A 71 15.72 8.81 4.57
CA LEU A 71 16.63 9.94 4.42
C LEU A 71 17.00 10.48 5.80
N SER A 72 18.27 10.78 6.01
CA SER A 72 18.76 11.49 7.20
C SER A 72 19.22 12.88 6.79
N GLU A 73 18.93 13.88 7.60
CA GLU A 73 19.42 15.23 7.36
C GLU A 73 20.95 15.31 7.55
N LYS A 74 21.66 15.93 6.60
CA LYS A 74 23.12 16.03 6.67
C LYS A 74 23.62 16.77 7.92
N ASN A 75 22.94 17.87 8.26
CA ASN A 75 23.34 18.74 9.37
C ASN A 75 22.70 18.33 10.71
N ASN A 76 21.76 17.39 10.67
CA ASN A 76 21.06 16.89 11.85
C ASN A 76 20.72 15.40 11.66
N PRO A 77 21.70 14.50 11.80
CA PRO A 77 21.56 13.09 11.44
C PRO A 77 20.51 12.31 12.21
N THR A 78 20.08 12.80 13.37
CA THR A 78 19.00 12.21 14.18
C THR A 78 17.60 12.45 13.60
N HIS A 79 17.48 13.41 12.66
CA HIS A 79 16.24 13.67 11.95
C HIS A 79 16.17 12.79 10.70
N ILE A 80 15.22 11.86 10.70
CA ILE A 80 15.02 10.88 9.62
C ILE A 80 13.63 11.07 9.05
N THR A 81 13.54 11.09 7.73
CA THR A 81 12.28 11.08 7.00
C THR A 81 12.24 9.84 6.12
N ILE A 82 11.15 9.07 6.21
CA ILE A 82 10.92 7.90 5.36
C ILE A 82 9.75 8.21 4.43
N LEU A 83 10.02 8.17 3.11
CA LEU A 83 8.96 8.13 2.12
C LEU A 83 8.45 6.69 2.02
N GLU A 84 7.17 6.51 2.30
CA GLU A 84 6.50 5.22 2.27
C GLU A 84 5.44 5.21 1.18
N ILE A 85 5.49 4.22 0.28
CA ILE A 85 4.47 4.00 -0.75
C ILE A 85 4.02 2.55 -0.69
N TYR A 86 2.73 2.35 -0.46
CA TYR A 86 2.08 1.05 -0.47
C TYR A 86 1.11 0.94 -1.64
N ALA A 87 0.90 -0.26 -2.14
CA ALA A 87 -0.04 -0.53 -3.24
C ALA A 87 -1.47 -0.06 -2.92
N ASP A 88 -1.86 -0.20 -1.66
CA ASP A 88 -3.13 0.28 -1.11
C ASP A 88 -3.09 0.27 0.43
N SER A 89 -4.19 0.65 1.05
CA SER A 89 -4.32 0.63 2.51
C SER A 89 -4.34 -0.78 3.11
N VAL A 90 -4.67 -1.80 2.34
CA VAL A 90 -4.63 -3.21 2.79
C VAL A 90 -3.18 -3.66 2.89
N ALA A 91 -2.36 -3.36 1.89
CA ALA A 91 -0.92 -3.63 1.91
C ALA A 91 -0.24 -2.97 3.12
N TYR A 92 -0.58 -1.71 3.41
CA TYR A 92 -0.08 -1.04 4.62
C TYR A 92 -0.49 -1.77 5.91
N LYS A 93 -1.76 -2.13 6.06
CA LYS A 93 -2.23 -2.85 7.24
C LYS A 93 -1.55 -4.22 7.40
N THR A 94 -1.32 -4.91 6.29
CA THR A 94 -0.58 -6.18 6.29
C THR A 94 0.87 -5.99 6.72
N HIS A 95 1.54 -4.95 6.19
CA HIS A 95 2.90 -4.59 6.56
C HIS A 95 3.07 -4.42 8.08
N LEU A 96 2.15 -3.73 8.74
CA LEU A 96 2.19 -3.51 10.19
C LEU A 96 2.12 -4.79 11.04
N GLN A 97 1.70 -5.90 10.45
CA GLN A 97 1.55 -7.20 11.11
C GLN A 97 2.69 -8.17 10.80
N THR A 98 3.64 -7.77 9.95
CA THR A 98 4.76 -8.62 9.59
C THR A 98 5.76 -8.79 10.73
N PRO A 99 6.42 -9.95 10.86
CA PRO A 99 7.41 -10.17 11.92
C PRO A 99 8.55 -9.15 11.90
N HIS A 100 9.01 -8.74 10.72
CA HIS A 100 10.11 -7.78 10.59
C HIS A 100 9.70 -6.37 11.00
N PHE A 101 8.48 -5.92 10.66
CA PHE A 101 7.95 -4.65 11.15
C PHE A 101 7.78 -4.66 12.68
N ILE A 102 7.20 -5.73 13.24
CA ILE A 102 7.03 -5.87 14.69
C ILE A 102 8.38 -5.85 15.40
N LYS A 103 9.39 -6.58 14.86
CA LYS A 103 10.76 -6.55 15.37
C LYS A 103 11.34 -5.14 15.39
N TYR A 104 11.23 -4.42 14.26
CA TYR A 104 11.65 -3.03 14.16
C TYR A 104 10.93 -2.15 15.18
N LYS A 105 9.61 -2.17 15.17
CA LYS A 105 8.76 -1.35 16.06
C LYS A 105 9.09 -1.57 17.53
N THR A 106 9.24 -2.83 17.95
CA THR A 106 9.53 -3.20 19.34
C THR A 106 10.96 -2.86 19.71
N GLY A 107 11.91 -3.16 18.83
CA GLY A 107 13.34 -2.95 19.10
C GLY A 107 13.75 -1.48 19.14
N THR A 108 13.00 -0.61 18.45
CA THR A 108 13.35 0.82 18.35
C THR A 108 12.49 1.75 19.22
N LYS A 109 11.48 1.24 19.93
CA LYS A 109 10.51 2.08 20.65
C LYS A 109 11.15 3.08 21.61
N ASP A 110 12.23 2.69 22.29
CA ASP A 110 12.92 3.52 23.27
C ASP A 110 14.03 4.39 22.62
N MET A 111 14.25 4.25 21.32
CA MET A 111 15.20 5.03 20.52
C MET A 111 14.56 6.24 19.85
N VAL A 112 13.23 6.19 19.65
CA VAL A 112 12.46 7.22 18.95
C VAL A 112 11.96 8.27 19.95
N LYS A 113 12.44 9.50 19.82
CA LYS A 113 12.01 10.64 20.65
C LYS A 113 10.72 11.26 20.15
N SER A 114 10.52 11.29 18.83
CA SER A 114 9.27 11.73 18.21
C SER A 114 9.03 11.03 16.89
N LEU A 115 7.75 10.86 16.57
CA LEU A 115 7.27 10.33 15.30
C LEU A 115 6.07 11.15 14.85
N GLU A 116 6.15 11.71 13.64
CA GLU A 116 5.04 12.33 12.94
C GLU A 116 4.75 11.53 11.67
N LEU A 117 3.49 11.12 11.48
CA LEU A 117 3.03 10.46 10.26
C LEU A 117 2.20 11.46 9.46
N VAL A 118 2.69 11.82 8.27
CA VAL A 118 2.03 12.78 7.38
C VAL A 118 1.39 12.03 6.22
N GLU A 119 0.07 12.00 6.17
CA GLU A 119 -0.65 11.48 5.00
C GLU A 119 -0.49 12.44 3.84
N THR A 120 -0.17 11.90 2.67
CA THR A 120 0.10 12.69 1.48
C THR A 120 -0.70 12.21 0.28
N VAL A 121 -0.81 13.07 -0.72
CA VAL A 121 -1.43 12.75 -2.02
C VAL A 121 -0.42 13.09 -3.11
N PRO A 122 -0.11 12.16 -4.02
CA PRO A 122 0.78 12.45 -5.14
C PRO A 122 0.21 13.57 -6.01
N LEU A 123 1.00 14.61 -6.27
CA LEU A 123 0.60 15.71 -7.15
C LEU A 123 0.60 15.29 -8.62
N VAL A 124 1.49 14.37 -8.99
CA VAL A 124 1.60 13.82 -10.34
C VAL A 124 1.60 12.28 -10.25
N PRO A 125 0.42 11.66 -10.11
CA PRO A 125 0.32 10.22 -9.79
C PRO A 125 0.84 9.31 -10.91
N GLY A 126 0.89 9.78 -12.15
CA GLY A 126 1.46 9.03 -13.28
C GLY A 126 2.98 9.03 -13.36
N MET A 127 3.66 9.80 -12.50
CA MET A 127 5.12 9.90 -12.49
C MET A 127 5.73 8.67 -11.84
N LYS A 128 6.65 8.03 -12.56
CA LYS A 128 7.42 6.88 -12.04
C LYS A 128 8.81 7.34 -11.60
N ILE A 129 9.26 6.80 -10.49
CA ILE A 129 10.67 6.92 -10.09
C ILE A 129 11.48 5.99 -10.99
N LYS A 130 12.43 6.56 -11.74
CA LYS A 130 13.33 5.83 -12.64
C LYS A 130 14.57 5.35 -11.89
#